data_79fae0924710ae03c0f53fa2ab16e378
#
_entry.id   79fae0924710ae03c0f53fa2ab16e378
#
_cell.length_a   1.000
_cell.length_b   1.000
_cell.length_c   1.000
_cell.angle_alpha   90.00
_cell.angle_beta   90.00
_cell.angle_gamma   90.00
#
_symmetry.space_group_name_H-M   'P 1'
#
loop_
_entity.id
_entity.type
_entity.pdbx_description
1 polymer ?
#
loop_
_entity_poly.entity_id
_entity_poly.type
_entity_poly.pdbx_seq_one_letter_code
_entity_poly.pdbx_strand_id
1 'polypeptide(L)'
;MTAFPATLPAPRTPPSDAAPALRWGVLGTGWIAGRFIRSVQRHTRQRVIAIGSRDAERSRAFAAASGAPRAYGAYEELVADGDVDVVYVATPHPAHHRCALLAIEAGKHVLVEKPLALSAAQAAEIAAAAARRGVFCLEALWTLFLPKFDVIRQLLEAGVLGEVHTVQADCGEFFAPDHRILRADLAGGPLLDLGTYPIAFATWVLGPPVHVQAAGQPHPAGVNGQLAAILADADGNQAVLHTTVFGITPTTATIAGTRATLTLDGPFYQPGGFALRSADGDHELTWTEERVAHDALHFEAAAVATCIAEGRLESPLRPLADSVATMAVMDEIRRRTGIVLPGGE
;
A
#
# COMPACT_ATOMS: atom_id res chain seq x y z
N MET A 1 20.06 -2.39 28.24
CA MET A 1 19.22 -1.31 27.69
C MET A 1 19.93 -0.81 26.43
N THR A 2 19.26 -0.80 25.28
CA THR A 2 19.84 -0.30 24.02
C THR A 2 20.01 1.23 24.13
N ALA A 3 21.25 1.72 23.99
CA ALA A 3 21.52 3.15 24.00
C ALA A 3 20.93 3.83 22.74
N PHE A 4 20.68 5.14 22.81
CA PHE A 4 20.35 5.91 21.61
C PHE A 4 21.52 5.79 20.60
N PRO A 5 21.24 5.51 19.31
CA PRO A 5 22.30 5.25 18.34
C PRO A 5 23.08 6.54 18.01
N ALA A 6 24.38 6.39 17.73
CA ALA A 6 25.20 7.53 17.29
C ALA A 6 24.86 7.97 15.86
N THR A 7 24.37 7.05 15.03
CA THR A 7 23.97 7.29 13.63
C THR A 7 22.78 6.41 13.27
N LEU A 8 22.01 6.82 12.29
CA LEU A 8 20.96 5.95 11.71
C LEU A 8 21.61 4.76 10.96
N PRO A 9 21.00 3.57 11.00
CA PRO A 9 21.47 2.44 10.20
C PRO A 9 21.32 2.71 8.70
N ALA A 10 22.19 2.12 7.89
CA ALA A 10 22.02 2.14 6.44
C ALA A 10 20.82 1.26 6.03
N PRO A 11 20.07 1.63 4.98
CA PRO A 11 19.00 0.78 4.48
C PRO A 11 19.57 -0.51 3.89
N ARG A 12 18.89 -1.63 4.16
CA ARG A 12 19.19 -2.95 3.60
C ARG A 12 18.50 -3.17 2.24
N THR A 13 17.68 -2.20 1.80
CA THR A 13 16.98 -2.25 0.51
C THR A 13 18.00 -2.37 -0.62
N PRO A 14 17.96 -3.45 -1.43
CA PRO A 14 18.91 -3.63 -2.52
C PRO A 14 18.63 -2.64 -3.66
N PRO A 15 19.63 -2.36 -4.53
CA PRO A 15 19.39 -1.59 -5.74
C PRO A 15 18.30 -2.25 -6.60
N SER A 16 17.33 -1.46 -7.06
CA SER A 16 16.14 -1.99 -7.77
C SER A 16 16.48 -2.60 -9.13
N ASP A 17 17.57 -2.15 -9.76
CA ASP A 17 18.11 -2.71 -11.02
C ASP A 17 18.85 -4.04 -10.82
N ALA A 18 19.20 -4.41 -9.60
CA ALA A 18 19.77 -5.72 -9.28
C ALA A 18 18.71 -6.84 -9.28
N ALA A 19 17.43 -6.52 -9.11
CA ALA A 19 16.35 -7.52 -9.11
C ALA A 19 16.26 -8.25 -10.47
N PRO A 20 15.94 -9.57 -10.48
CA PRO A 20 15.75 -10.34 -11.69
C PRO A 20 14.67 -9.74 -12.60
N ALA A 21 14.90 -9.76 -13.92
CA ALA A 21 13.92 -9.23 -14.87
C ALA A 21 12.73 -10.18 -15.04
N LEU A 22 11.53 -9.66 -14.89
CA LEU A 22 10.25 -10.35 -15.15
C LEU A 22 9.46 -9.62 -16.24
N ARG A 23 8.53 -10.35 -16.87
CA ARG A 23 7.61 -9.84 -17.89
C ARG A 23 6.26 -9.54 -17.24
N TRP A 24 5.90 -8.27 -17.24
CA TRP A 24 4.71 -7.76 -16.56
C TRP A 24 3.55 -7.56 -17.53
N GLY A 25 2.37 -8.03 -17.15
CA GLY A 25 1.09 -7.59 -17.70
C GLY A 25 0.42 -6.61 -16.74
N VAL A 26 -0.24 -5.58 -17.24
CA VAL A 26 -0.93 -4.56 -16.43
C VAL A 26 -2.41 -4.58 -16.74
N LEU A 27 -3.25 -4.87 -15.75
CA LEU A 27 -4.71 -4.74 -15.83
C LEU A 27 -5.13 -3.35 -15.36
N GLY A 28 -5.64 -2.55 -16.28
CA GLY A 28 -6.04 -1.18 -16.05
C GLY A 28 -5.15 -0.17 -16.78
N THR A 29 -5.76 0.98 -17.12
CA THR A 29 -5.15 2.07 -17.89
C THR A 29 -5.31 3.40 -17.14
N GLY A 30 -5.30 3.31 -15.80
CA GLY A 30 -5.47 4.46 -14.92
C GLY A 30 -4.17 5.22 -14.69
N TRP A 31 -4.29 6.31 -13.91
CA TRP A 31 -3.15 7.15 -13.55
C TRP A 31 -2.04 6.37 -12.84
N ILE A 32 -2.39 5.50 -11.87
CA ILE A 32 -1.39 4.73 -11.10
C ILE A 32 -0.66 3.71 -11.98
N ALA A 33 -1.37 3.04 -12.91
CA ALA A 33 -0.73 2.15 -13.88
C ALA A 33 0.35 2.88 -14.69
N GLY A 34 0.06 4.11 -15.15
CA GLY A 34 1.05 4.92 -15.86
C GLY A 34 2.24 5.35 -14.99
N ARG A 35 2.01 5.63 -13.69
CA ARG A 35 3.09 5.94 -12.75
C ARG A 35 3.98 4.73 -12.48
N PHE A 36 3.37 3.59 -12.21
CA PHE A 36 4.08 2.33 -12.01
C PHE A 36 4.95 1.96 -13.21
N ILE A 37 4.38 1.97 -14.42
CA ILE A 37 5.13 1.60 -15.63
C ILE A 37 6.35 2.51 -15.82
N ARG A 38 6.19 3.82 -15.69
CA ARG A 38 7.32 4.76 -15.82
C ARG A 38 8.41 4.53 -14.78
N SER A 39 8.02 4.35 -13.51
CA SER A 39 8.95 4.08 -12.42
C SER A 39 9.74 2.79 -12.66
N VAL A 40 9.05 1.72 -13.00
CA VAL A 40 9.63 0.40 -13.27
C VAL A 40 10.59 0.44 -14.47
N GLN A 41 10.20 1.08 -15.57
CA GLN A 41 11.03 1.19 -16.77
C GLN A 41 12.28 2.05 -16.55
N ARG A 42 12.19 3.05 -15.67
CA ARG A 42 13.30 3.96 -15.39
C ARG A 42 14.35 3.40 -14.45
N HIS A 43 13.93 2.61 -13.44
CA HIS A 43 14.77 2.26 -12.30
C HIS A 43 15.06 0.76 -12.17
N THR A 44 14.50 -0.07 -13.05
CA THR A 44 14.66 -1.53 -12.98
C THR A 44 14.93 -2.17 -14.33
N ARG A 45 15.18 -3.47 -14.32
CA ARG A 45 15.24 -4.29 -15.55
C ARG A 45 13.90 -4.98 -15.86
N GLN A 46 12.83 -4.67 -15.13
CA GLN A 46 11.50 -5.23 -15.35
C GLN A 46 10.93 -4.79 -16.71
N ARG A 47 10.16 -5.65 -17.36
CA ARG A 47 9.62 -5.40 -18.70
C ARG A 47 8.11 -5.45 -18.69
N VAL A 48 7.45 -4.32 -18.90
CA VAL A 48 5.99 -4.30 -19.12
C VAL A 48 5.73 -4.67 -20.58
N ILE A 49 5.15 -5.85 -20.81
CA ILE A 49 4.96 -6.41 -22.15
C ILE A 49 3.50 -6.41 -22.62
N ALA A 50 2.54 -6.26 -21.72
CA ALA A 50 1.12 -6.36 -22.03
C ALA A 50 0.27 -5.39 -21.22
N ILE A 51 -0.71 -4.76 -21.86
CA ILE A 51 -1.75 -3.92 -21.23
C ILE A 51 -3.11 -4.55 -21.48
N GLY A 52 -3.93 -4.68 -20.43
CA GLY A 52 -5.32 -5.16 -20.52
C GLY A 52 -6.32 -4.09 -20.07
N SER A 53 -7.37 -3.92 -20.84
CA SER A 53 -8.51 -3.06 -20.52
C SER A 53 -9.78 -3.70 -21.04
N ARG A 54 -10.95 -3.36 -20.44
CA ARG A 54 -12.29 -3.74 -20.97
C ARG A 54 -12.66 -2.98 -22.25
N ASP A 55 -11.84 -2.04 -22.64
CA ASP A 55 -11.95 -1.25 -23.86
C ASP A 55 -10.66 -1.44 -24.66
N ALA A 56 -10.77 -2.11 -25.82
CA ALA A 56 -9.64 -2.46 -26.68
C ALA A 56 -8.93 -1.23 -27.27
N GLU A 57 -9.67 -0.17 -27.55
CA GLU A 57 -9.08 1.07 -28.09
C GLU A 57 -8.24 1.78 -27.05
N ARG A 58 -8.78 1.90 -25.84
CA ARG A 58 -8.08 2.44 -24.68
C ARG A 58 -6.85 1.60 -24.31
N SER A 59 -6.94 0.28 -24.39
CA SER A 59 -5.80 -0.61 -24.20
C SER A 59 -4.69 -0.34 -25.21
N ARG A 60 -5.01 -0.29 -26.50
CA ARG A 60 -4.05 0.01 -27.58
C ARG A 60 -3.38 1.38 -27.40
N ALA A 61 -4.18 2.42 -27.14
CA ALA A 61 -3.65 3.76 -26.92
C ALA A 61 -2.70 3.83 -25.71
N PHE A 62 -3.07 3.17 -24.61
CA PHE A 62 -2.24 3.15 -23.39
C PHE A 62 -0.96 2.32 -23.58
N ALA A 63 -1.03 1.17 -24.26
CA ALA A 63 0.11 0.35 -24.62
C ALA A 63 1.12 1.12 -25.49
N ALA A 64 0.64 1.80 -26.55
CA ALA A 64 1.47 2.65 -27.39
C ALA A 64 2.16 3.76 -26.60
N ALA A 65 1.45 4.45 -25.70
CA ALA A 65 1.99 5.52 -24.87
C ALA A 65 3.01 5.02 -23.81
N SER A 66 2.89 3.78 -23.37
CA SER A 66 3.78 3.16 -22.38
C SER A 66 4.88 2.29 -22.98
N GLY A 67 4.91 2.11 -24.30
CA GLY A 67 5.89 1.26 -24.98
C GLY A 67 5.68 -0.24 -24.80
N ALA A 68 4.50 -0.67 -24.31
CA ALA A 68 4.17 -2.08 -24.18
C ALA A 68 3.81 -2.68 -25.55
N PRO A 69 4.42 -3.83 -25.94
CA PRO A 69 4.23 -4.37 -27.30
C PRO A 69 2.86 -5.01 -27.53
N ARG A 70 2.10 -5.31 -26.49
CA ARG A 70 0.82 -6.02 -26.60
C ARG A 70 -0.29 -5.27 -25.88
N ALA A 71 -1.50 -5.31 -26.47
CA ALA A 71 -2.71 -4.71 -25.92
C ALA A 71 -3.89 -5.67 -26.09
N TYR A 72 -4.62 -5.89 -25.00
CA TYR A 72 -5.75 -6.81 -24.92
C TYR A 72 -7.04 -6.05 -24.59
N GLY A 73 -8.14 -6.42 -25.27
CA GLY A 73 -9.48 -5.86 -25.07
C GLY A 73 -10.26 -6.48 -23.90
N ALA A 74 -9.74 -7.57 -23.34
CA ALA A 74 -10.29 -8.24 -22.17
C ALA A 74 -9.18 -8.63 -21.20
N TYR A 75 -9.49 -8.70 -19.92
CA TYR A 75 -8.54 -9.13 -18.89
C TYR A 75 -8.17 -10.61 -19.03
N GLU A 76 -9.14 -11.42 -19.43
CA GLU A 76 -9.01 -12.85 -19.68
C GLU A 76 -7.95 -13.13 -20.76
N GLU A 77 -7.89 -12.31 -21.80
CA GLU A 77 -6.90 -12.45 -22.88
C GLU A 77 -5.48 -12.17 -22.37
N LEU A 78 -5.31 -11.14 -21.54
CA LEU A 78 -4.00 -10.80 -20.98
C LEU A 78 -3.49 -11.91 -20.06
N VAL A 79 -4.32 -12.41 -19.15
CA VAL A 79 -3.87 -13.44 -18.20
C VAL A 79 -3.61 -14.78 -18.89
N ALA A 80 -4.21 -15.03 -20.06
CA ALA A 80 -3.93 -16.21 -20.90
C ALA A 80 -2.61 -16.09 -21.68
N ASP A 81 -1.98 -14.91 -21.76
CA ASP A 81 -0.69 -14.73 -22.41
C ASP A 81 0.41 -15.49 -21.67
N GLY A 82 0.97 -16.52 -22.31
CA GLY A 82 2.03 -17.38 -21.75
C GLY A 82 3.36 -16.66 -21.50
N ASP A 83 3.56 -15.48 -22.11
CA ASP A 83 4.77 -14.70 -21.91
C ASP A 83 4.71 -13.77 -20.69
N VAL A 84 3.53 -13.56 -20.09
CA VAL A 84 3.38 -12.76 -18.87
C VAL A 84 3.74 -13.60 -17.65
N ASP A 85 4.69 -13.15 -16.85
CA ASP A 85 5.10 -13.79 -15.60
C ASP A 85 4.30 -13.25 -14.40
N VAL A 86 4.11 -11.92 -14.36
CA VAL A 86 3.46 -11.19 -13.25
C VAL A 86 2.37 -10.29 -13.80
N VAL A 87 1.22 -10.28 -13.13
CA VAL A 87 0.12 -9.36 -13.43
C VAL A 87 0.03 -8.27 -12.35
N TYR A 88 0.14 -7.02 -12.76
CA TYR A 88 -0.17 -5.87 -11.92
C TYR A 88 -1.63 -5.47 -12.08
N VAL A 89 -2.42 -5.61 -11.02
CA VAL A 89 -3.84 -5.24 -10.99
C VAL A 89 -3.98 -3.79 -10.55
N ALA A 90 -4.13 -2.88 -11.52
CA ALA A 90 -4.26 -1.43 -11.34
C ALA A 90 -5.65 -0.93 -11.79
N THR A 91 -6.66 -1.72 -11.49
CA THR A 91 -8.08 -1.45 -11.78
C THR A 91 -8.69 -0.57 -10.68
N PRO A 92 -9.94 -0.05 -10.80
CA PRO A 92 -10.66 0.53 -9.67
C PRO A 92 -10.91 -0.50 -8.55
N HIS A 93 -10.98 -0.03 -7.30
CA HIS A 93 -11.09 -0.87 -6.09
C HIS A 93 -12.12 -2.02 -6.19
N PRO A 94 -13.37 -1.80 -6.70
CA PRO A 94 -14.35 -2.89 -6.80
C PRO A 94 -13.94 -4.05 -7.72
N ALA A 95 -12.94 -3.84 -8.58
CA ALA A 95 -12.49 -4.88 -9.51
C ALA A 95 -11.23 -5.63 -9.01
N HIS A 96 -10.57 -5.19 -7.94
CA HIS A 96 -9.33 -5.79 -7.44
C HIS A 96 -9.50 -7.27 -7.18
N HIS A 97 -10.47 -7.67 -6.37
CA HIS A 97 -10.75 -9.06 -5.99
C HIS A 97 -10.92 -9.95 -7.22
N ARG A 98 -11.85 -9.61 -8.11
CA ARG A 98 -12.11 -10.40 -9.32
C ARG A 98 -10.89 -10.51 -10.24
N CYS A 99 -10.18 -9.38 -10.44
CA CYS A 99 -9.01 -9.36 -11.32
C CYS A 99 -7.81 -10.11 -10.72
N ALA A 100 -7.63 -10.04 -9.39
CA ALA A 100 -6.62 -10.82 -8.69
C ALA A 100 -6.87 -12.32 -8.82
N LEU A 101 -8.11 -12.78 -8.54
CA LEU A 101 -8.49 -14.18 -8.68
C LEU A 101 -8.32 -14.66 -10.12
N LEU A 102 -8.71 -13.85 -11.11
CA LEU A 102 -8.55 -14.19 -12.54
C LEU A 102 -7.07 -14.45 -12.88
N ALA A 103 -6.16 -13.60 -12.44
CA ALA A 103 -4.73 -13.76 -12.68
C ALA A 103 -4.15 -14.96 -11.93
N ILE A 104 -4.52 -15.15 -10.66
CA ILE A 104 -4.11 -16.27 -9.82
C ILE A 104 -4.54 -17.60 -10.44
N GLU A 105 -5.81 -17.72 -10.88
CA GLU A 105 -6.33 -18.94 -11.48
C GLU A 105 -5.67 -19.25 -12.83
N ALA A 106 -5.21 -18.24 -13.56
CA ALA A 106 -4.38 -18.41 -14.75
C ALA A 106 -2.91 -18.78 -14.44
N GLY A 107 -2.55 -18.95 -13.17
CA GLY A 107 -1.19 -19.33 -12.73
C GLY A 107 -0.18 -18.19 -12.79
N LYS A 108 -0.64 -16.94 -12.81
CA LYS A 108 0.26 -15.76 -12.81
C LYS A 108 0.59 -15.33 -11.38
N HIS A 109 1.82 -14.86 -11.18
CA HIS A 109 2.16 -14.07 -9.99
C HIS A 109 1.40 -12.74 -10.03
N VAL A 110 1.05 -12.17 -8.87
CA VAL A 110 0.17 -10.99 -8.85
C VAL A 110 0.66 -9.92 -7.87
N LEU A 111 0.66 -8.68 -8.35
CA LEU A 111 0.75 -7.48 -7.53
C LEU A 111 -0.60 -6.74 -7.64
N VAL A 112 -1.30 -6.52 -6.53
CA VAL A 112 -2.63 -5.89 -6.52
C VAL A 112 -2.55 -4.52 -5.86
N GLU A 113 -3.05 -3.49 -6.54
CA GLU A 113 -3.15 -2.15 -5.95
C GLU A 113 -3.87 -2.15 -4.60
N LYS A 114 -3.43 -1.24 -3.76
CA LYS A 114 -4.05 -1.00 -2.46
C LYS A 114 -5.41 -0.26 -2.62
N PRO A 115 -6.37 -0.55 -1.75
CA PRO A 115 -6.38 -1.67 -0.81
C PRO A 115 -6.53 -2.99 -1.57
N LEU A 116 -6.05 -4.09 -0.98
CA LEU A 116 -6.05 -5.41 -1.63
C LEU A 116 -7.42 -5.81 -2.18
N ALA A 117 -8.50 -5.45 -1.45
CA ALA A 117 -9.89 -5.73 -1.81
C ALA A 117 -10.83 -4.72 -1.13
N LEU A 118 -12.14 -4.93 -1.18
CA LEU A 118 -13.15 -4.11 -0.49
C LEU A 118 -13.45 -4.59 0.93
N SER A 119 -13.03 -5.81 1.30
CA SER A 119 -13.28 -6.39 2.63
C SER A 119 -12.19 -7.40 3.00
N ALA A 120 -12.09 -7.70 4.30
CA ALA A 120 -11.21 -8.76 4.81
C ALA A 120 -11.56 -10.14 4.23
N ALA A 121 -12.83 -10.43 4.02
CA ALA A 121 -13.27 -11.69 3.41
C ALA A 121 -12.71 -11.84 1.98
N GLN A 122 -12.86 -10.83 1.14
CA GLN A 122 -12.31 -10.83 -0.22
C GLN A 122 -10.77 -10.91 -0.20
N ALA A 123 -10.09 -10.21 0.72
CA ALA A 123 -8.64 -10.29 0.87
C ALA A 123 -8.19 -11.71 1.27
N ALA A 124 -8.92 -12.36 2.18
CA ALA A 124 -8.66 -13.75 2.58
C ALA A 124 -8.87 -14.73 1.44
N GLU A 125 -9.88 -14.53 0.58
CA GLU A 125 -10.11 -15.35 -0.62
C GLU A 125 -8.93 -15.23 -1.61
N ILE A 126 -8.40 -14.01 -1.84
CA ILE A 126 -7.21 -13.79 -2.67
C ILE A 126 -6.02 -14.56 -2.09
N ALA A 127 -5.75 -14.39 -0.78
CA ALA A 127 -4.65 -15.05 -0.11
C ALA A 127 -4.75 -16.60 -0.21
N ALA A 128 -5.93 -17.15 0.05
CA ALA A 128 -6.19 -18.58 -0.05
C ALA A 128 -6.05 -19.09 -1.49
N ALA A 129 -6.49 -18.34 -2.49
CA ALA A 129 -6.35 -18.71 -3.90
C ALA A 129 -4.88 -18.72 -4.32
N ALA A 130 -4.10 -17.70 -3.96
CA ALA A 130 -2.66 -17.64 -4.25
C ALA A 130 -1.91 -18.83 -3.64
N ALA A 131 -2.17 -19.15 -2.37
CA ALA A 131 -1.58 -20.30 -1.69
C ALA A 131 -1.94 -21.62 -2.37
N ARG A 132 -3.20 -21.84 -2.72
CA ARG A 132 -3.65 -23.06 -3.43
C ARG A 132 -3.00 -23.24 -4.80
N ARG A 133 -2.82 -22.12 -5.53
CA ARG A 133 -2.21 -22.13 -6.88
C ARG A 133 -0.69 -22.14 -6.85
N GLY A 134 -0.06 -21.91 -5.68
CA GLY A 134 1.39 -21.83 -5.54
C GLY A 134 1.99 -20.65 -6.30
N VAL A 135 1.28 -19.53 -6.38
CA VAL A 135 1.74 -18.29 -7.03
C VAL A 135 2.02 -17.21 -6.02
N PHE A 136 3.00 -16.36 -6.32
CA PHE A 136 3.30 -15.17 -5.52
C PHE A 136 2.15 -14.16 -5.61
N CYS A 137 1.75 -13.61 -4.47
CA CYS A 137 0.77 -12.53 -4.40
C CYS A 137 1.19 -11.47 -3.36
N LEU A 138 1.00 -10.19 -3.72
CA LEU A 138 1.35 -9.05 -2.86
C LEU A 138 0.33 -7.92 -3.03
N GLU A 139 -0.03 -7.27 -1.92
CA GLU A 139 -0.67 -5.95 -1.94
C GLU A 139 0.36 -4.86 -2.24
N ALA A 140 0.08 -4.01 -3.22
CA ALA A 140 0.93 -2.89 -3.61
C ALA A 140 0.88 -1.73 -2.57
N LEU A 141 1.24 -2.04 -1.33
CA LEU A 141 1.44 -1.05 -0.29
C LEU A 141 2.91 -0.59 -0.31
N TRP A 142 3.27 0.08 -1.38
CA TRP A 142 4.64 0.48 -1.74
C TRP A 142 5.45 1.15 -0.63
N THR A 143 4.77 1.82 0.30
CA THR A 143 5.32 2.49 1.48
C THR A 143 6.30 1.62 2.24
N LEU A 144 5.95 0.35 2.51
CA LEU A 144 6.77 -0.56 3.32
C LEU A 144 8.03 -1.06 2.61
N PHE A 145 8.17 -0.78 1.32
CA PHE A 145 9.33 -1.15 0.50
C PHE A 145 10.33 0.00 0.33
N LEU A 146 10.01 1.21 0.80
CA LEU A 146 10.88 2.38 0.73
C LEU A 146 12.10 2.22 1.64
N PRO A 147 13.29 2.72 1.23
CA PRO A 147 14.51 2.66 2.05
C PRO A 147 14.33 3.21 3.47
N LYS A 148 13.63 4.33 3.63
CA LYS A 148 13.35 4.90 4.96
C LYS A 148 12.57 3.96 5.87
N PHE A 149 11.64 3.17 5.32
CA PHE A 149 10.87 2.21 6.10
C PHE A 149 11.69 1.00 6.53
N ASP A 150 12.73 0.62 5.76
CA ASP A 150 13.70 -0.36 6.23
C ASP A 150 14.55 0.19 7.39
N VAL A 151 14.98 1.45 7.32
CA VAL A 151 15.69 2.10 8.43
C VAL A 151 14.81 2.16 9.68
N ILE A 152 13.54 2.56 9.55
CA ILE A 152 12.59 2.59 10.67
C ILE A 152 12.39 1.19 11.26
N ARG A 153 12.26 0.16 10.42
CA ARG A 153 12.15 -1.24 10.86
C ARG A 153 13.36 -1.65 11.68
N GLN A 154 14.58 -1.34 11.22
CA GLN A 154 15.81 -1.62 11.97
C GLN A 154 15.83 -0.94 13.34
N LEU A 155 15.34 0.31 13.45
CA LEU A 155 15.25 1.03 14.72
C LEU A 155 14.24 0.39 15.68
N LEU A 156 13.09 -0.08 15.16
CA LEU A 156 12.08 -0.81 15.93
C LEU A 156 12.61 -2.17 16.38
N GLU A 157 13.19 -2.96 15.48
CA GLU A 157 13.79 -4.27 15.74
C GLU A 157 14.90 -4.18 16.81
N ALA A 158 15.73 -3.15 16.76
CA ALA A 158 16.78 -2.88 17.75
C ALA A 158 16.22 -2.35 19.08
N GLY A 159 14.92 -2.07 19.18
CA GLY A 159 14.26 -1.53 20.36
C GLY A 159 14.77 -0.13 20.76
N VAL A 160 15.21 0.69 19.78
CA VAL A 160 15.72 2.05 20.05
C VAL A 160 14.66 2.93 20.70
N LEU A 161 13.38 2.79 20.29
CA LEU A 161 12.29 3.58 20.83
C LEU A 161 11.86 3.14 22.25
N GLY A 162 12.33 1.99 22.74
CA GLY A 162 11.82 1.40 23.98
C GLY A 162 10.48 0.70 23.75
N GLU A 163 9.61 0.73 24.75
CA GLU A 163 8.22 0.26 24.62
C GLU A 163 7.43 1.31 23.83
N VAL A 164 6.82 0.89 22.73
CA VAL A 164 6.01 1.78 21.87
C VAL A 164 4.57 1.76 22.37
N HIS A 165 4.08 2.89 22.87
CA HIS A 165 2.73 3.00 23.40
C HIS A 165 1.78 3.80 22.52
N THR A 166 2.30 4.64 21.62
CA THR A 166 1.46 5.55 20.84
C THR A 166 1.93 5.65 19.41
N VAL A 167 0.98 5.50 18.47
CA VAL A 167 1.13 5.82 17.06
C VAL A 167 0.13 6.89 16.68
N GLN A 168 0.56 7.88 15.93
CA GLN A 168 -0.34 8.90 15.34
C GLN A 168 -0.08 8.96 13.84
N ALA A 169 -1.14 9.03 13.04
CA ALA A 169 -0.99 9.25 11.61
C ALA A 169 -2.25 9.90 11.02
N ASP A 170 -2.03 10.82 10.08
CA ASP A 170 -3.09 11.45 9.33
C ASP A 170 -2.86 11.34 7.82
N CYS A 171 -3.94 11.36 7.04
CA CYS A 171 -3.88 11.46 5.59
C CYS A 171 -5.12 12.21 5.09
N GLY A 172 -4.94 13.47 4.72
CA GLY A 172 -6.02 14.32 4.21
C GLY A 172 -5.60 15.08 2.96
N GLU A 173 -6.48 15.03 1.96
CA GLU A 173 -6.27 15.68 0.68
C GLU A 173 -7.60 16.20 0.14
N PHE A 174 -7.57 17.37 -0.49
CA PHE A 174 -8.75 17.96 -1.13
C PHE A 174 -8.77 17.62 -2.62
N PHE A 175 -9.90 17.13 -3.12
CA PHE A 175 -10.05 16.71 -4.51
C PHE A 175 -11.10 17.54 -5.26
N ALA A 176 -10.89 17.70 -6.57
CA ALA A 176 -11.88 18.29 -7.44
C ALA A 176 -13.18 17.46 -7.48
N PRO A 177 -14.36 18.08 -7.71
CA PRO A 177 -15.66 17.39 -7.62
C PRO A 177 -15.83 16.20 -8.56
N ASP A 178 -15.10 16.15 -9.66
CA ASP A 178 -15.12 15.08 -10.68
C ASP A 178 -14.11 13.96 -10.39
N HIS A 179 -13.31 14.08 -9.33
CA HIS A 179 -12.31 13.08 -9.00
C HIS A 179 -12.95 11.75 -8.55
N ARG A 180 -12.35 10.61 -8.97
CA ARG A 180 -12.86 9.25 -8.69
C ARG A 180 -13.08 8.95 -7.21
N ILE A 181 -12.35 9.60 -6.29
CA ILE A 181 -12.48 9.40 -4.84
C ILE A 181 -13.86 9.84 -4.32
N LEU A 182 -14.58 10.69 -5.07
CA LEU A 182 -15.93 11.14 -4.75
C LEU A 182 -17.00 10.29 -5.44
N ARG A 183 -16.65 9.17 -6.07
CA ARG A 183 -17.57 8.27 -6.75
C ARG A 183 -17.88 7.05 -5.91
N ALA A 184 -19.12 6.95 -5.44
CA ALA A 184 -19.58 5.83 -4.61
C ALA A 184 -19.55 4.48 -5.36
N ASP A 185 -19.86 4.47 -6.68
CA ASP A 185 -19.81 3.27 -7.53
C ASP A 185 -18.39 2.71 -7.73
N LEU A 186 -17.35 3.50 -7.45
CA LEU A 186 -15.94 3.10 -7.45
C LEU A 186 -15.39 2.81 -6.04
N ALA A 187 -16.28 2.66 -5.05
CA ALA A 187 -15.89 2.52 -3.65
C ALA A 187 -15.01 3.70 -3.19
N GLY A 188 -15.41 4.92 -3.56
CA GLY A 188 -14.71 6.14 -3.20
C GLY A 188 -14.80 6.50 -1.71
N GLY A 189 -14.21 7.61 -1.37
CA GLY A 189 -14.06 8.10 0.00
C GLY A 189 -12.68 7.83 0.58
N PRO A 190 -12.31 8.58 1.63
CA PRO A 190 -10.97 8.53 2.19
C PRO A 190 -10.62 7.20 2.88
N LEU A 191 -11.57 6.43 3.39
CA LEU A 191 -11.26 5.21 4.15
C LEU A 191 -10.37 4.24 3.35
N LEU A 192 -10.79 3.87 2.14
CA LEU A 192 -10.08 2.89 1.30
C LEU A 192 -8.92 3.52 0.53
N ASP A 193 -9.03 4.78 0.14
CA ASP A 193 -8.02 5.41 -0.71
C ASP A 193 -6.86 6.02 0.09
N LEU A 194 -7.16 6.83 1.09
CA LEU A 194 -6.20 7.53 1.94
C LEU A 194 -5.96 6.79 3.25
N GLY A 195 -7.02 6.29 3.89
CA GLY A 195 -6.99 5.62 5.18
C GLY A 195 -6.21 4.31 5.21
N THR A 196 -6.01 3.68 4.05
CA THR A 196 -5.11 2.53 3.91
C THR A 196 -3.74 2.80 4.50
N TYR A 197 -3.14 3.97 4.25
CA TYR A 197 -1.80 4.30 4.72
C TYR A 197 -1.70 4.42 6.24
N PRO A 198 -2.49 5.27 6.94
CA PRO A 198 -2.41 5.36 8.39
C PRO A 198 -2.83 4.08 9.11
N ILE A 199 -3.83 3.34 8.60
CA ILE A 199 -4.26 2.07 9.21
C ILE A 199 -3.17 1.01 9.06
N ALA A 200 -2.60 0.84 7.86
CA ALA A 200 -1.52 -0.10 7.64
C ALA A 200 -0.25 0.27 8.42
N PHE A 201 0.07 1.56 8.55
CA PHE A 201 1.18 2.02 9.37
C PHE A 201 0.98 1.68 10.86
N ALA A 202 -0.21 1.93 11.40
CA ALA A 202 -0.53 1.62 12.78
C ALA A 202 -0.48 0.10 13.05
N THR A 203 -1.06 -0.71 12.18
CA THR A 203 -1.04 -2.17 12.33
C THR A 203 0.34 -2.76 12.10
N TRP A 204 1.18 -2.14 11.27
CA TRP A 204 2.58 -2.54 11.10
C TRP A 204 3.42 -2.29 12.35
N VAL A 205 3.16 -1.20 13.10
CA VAL A 205 3.92 -0.83 14.30
C VAL A 205 3.43 -1.57 15.53
N LEU A 206 2.11 -1.62 15.78
CA LEU A 206 1.49 -2.15 17.00
C LEU A 206 0.89 -3.56 16.84
N GLY A 207 0.85 -4.08 15.61
CA GLY A 207 0.09 -5.29 15.31
C GLY A 207 -1.42 -5.05 15.17
N PRO A 208 -2.21 -6.11 14.97
CA PRO A 208 -3.65 -6.01 14.81
C PRO A 208 -4.33 -5.56 16.13
N PRO A 209 -5.22 -4.54 16.09
CA PRO A 209 -5.91 -4.07 17.28
C PRO A 209 -6.96 -5.05 17.77
N VAL A 210 -7.20 -5.07 19.08
CA VAL A 210 -8.33 -5.79 19.70
C VAL A 210 -9.53 -4.86 19.97
N HIS A 211 -9.29 -3.55 19.99
CA HIS A 211 -10.35 -2.53 20.14
C HIS A 211 -10.23 -1.49 19.03
N VAL A 212 -11.38 -1.13 18.46
CA VAL A 212 -11.52 -0.08 17.45
C VAL A 212 -12.63 0.86 17.86
N GLN A 213 -12.37 2.15 17.89
CA GLN A 213 -13.37 3.22 17.99
C GLN A 213 -13.26 4.09 16.76
N ALA A 214 -14.37 4.52 16.19
CA ALA A 214 -14.36 5.39 15.02
C ALA A 214 -15.57 6.32 15.00
N ALA A 215 -15.33 7.52 14.47
CA ALA A 215 -16.37 8.49 14.13
C ALA A 215 -16.14 8.96 12.69
N GLY A 216 -17.21 9.18 11.95
CA GLY A 216 -17.16 9.57 10.54
C GLY A 216 -18.18 10.64 10.19
N GLN A 217 -17.93 11.34 9.10
CA GLN A 217 -18.83 12.30 8.50
C GLN A 217 -19.01 11.96 7.01
N PRO A 218 -20.26 11.83 6.50
CA PRO A 218 -20.50 11.60 5.08
C PRO A 218 -20.16 12.84 4.25
N HIS A 219 -19.77 12.60 3.00
CA HIS A 219 -19.61 13.63 1.98
C HIS A 219 -20.91 13.76 1.16
N PRO A 220 -21.31 14.98 0.70
CA PRO A 220 -22.49 15.19 -0.14
C PRO A 220 -22.54 14.32 -1.42
N ALA A 221 -21.38 13.88 -1.93
CA ALA A 221 -21.28 12.97 -3.09
C ALA A 221 -21.68 11.50 -2.78
N GLY A 222 -22.13 11.19 -1.56
CA GLY A 222 -22.56 9.84 -1.20
C GLY A 222 -21.44 8.89 -0.80
N VAL A 223 -20.23 9.39 -0.57
CA VAL A 223 -19.10 8.64 0.00
C VAL A 223 -18.84 9.08 1.44
N ASN A 224 -17.96 8.39 2.18
CA ASN A 224 -17.45 8.97 3.42
C ASN A 224 -16.59 10.19 3.12
N GLY A 225 -16.66 11.25 3.94
CA GLY A 225 -15.95 12.50 3.73
C GLY A 225 -14.72 12.62 4.62
N GLN A 226 -14.86 12.20 5.86
CA GLN A 226 -13.77 12.10 6.82
C GLN A 226 -14.08 11.07 7.90
N LEU A 227 -13.02 10.60 8.54
CA LEU A 227 -13.13 9.75 9.72
C LEU A 227 -11.92 9.95 10.64
N ALA A 228 -12.16 9.72 11.94
CA ALA A 228 -11.14 9.53 12.95
C ALA A 228 -11.33 8.15 13.59
N ALA A 229 -10.22 7.48 13.92
CA ALA A 229 -10.24 6.19 14.58
C ALA A 229 -9.19 6.12 15.68
N ILE A 230 -9.54 5.39 16.76
CA ILE A 230 -8.61 4.96 17.81
C ILE A 230 -8.57 3.44 17.74
N LEU A 231 -7.36 2.91 17.53
CA LEU A 231 -7.07 1.48 17.55
C LEU A 231 -6.29 1.18 18.84
N ALA A 232 -6.64 0.12 19.57
CA ALA A 232 -5.85 -0.31 20.72
C ALA A 232 -5.55 -1.81 20.61
N ASP A 233 -4.30 -2.18 20.95
CA ASP A 233 -3.87 -3.57 21.08
C ASP A 233 -4.29 -4.18 22.43
N ALA A 234 -3.88 -5.44 22.69
CA ALA A 234 -4.22 -6.15 23.92
C ALA A 234 -3.57 -5.56 25.18
N ASP A 235 -2.45 -4.86 25.04
CA ASP A 235 -1.71 -4.24 26.14
C ASP A 235 -2.16 -2.79 26.37
N GLY A 236 -3.10 -2.28 25.57
CA GLY A 236 -3.65 -0.93 25.67
C GLY A 236 -2.83 0.14 24.94
N ASN A 237 -1.83 -0.23 24.14
CA ASN A 237 -1.13 0.71 23.27
C ASN A 237 -2.07 1.20 22.19
N GLN A 238 -1.97 2.47 21.80
CA GLN A 238 -2.98 3.13 20.99
C GLN A 238 -2.42 3.73 19.70
N ALA A 239 -3.20 3.61 18.62
CA ALA A 239 -3.04 4.43 17.43
C ALA A 239 -4.20 5.41 17.28
N VAL A 240 -3.88 6.69 17.01
CA VAL A 240 -4.85 7.75 16.70
C VAL A 240 -4.73 8.14 15.26
N LEU A 241 -5.77 7.89 14.49
CA LEU A 241 -5.76 8.00 13.03
C LEU A 241 -6.83 8.98 12.55
N HIS A 242 -6.49 9.73 11.50
CA HIS A 242 -7.45 10.61 10.84
C HIS A 242 -7.28 10.57 9.32
N THR A 243 -8.39 10.62 8.59
CA THR A 243 -8.37 10.80 7.14
C THR A 243 -9.56 11.63 6.65
N THR A 244 -9.34 12.47 5.62
CA THR A 244 -10.36 13.40 5.13
C THR A 244 -10.18 13.73 3.65
N VAL A 245 -11.30 14.01 2.97
CA VAL A 245 -11.33 14.66 1.64
C VAL A 245 -11.88 16.09 1.71
N PHE A 246 -12.19 16.60 2.91
CA PHE A 246 -12.68 17.96 3.11
C PHE A 246 -11.58 19.00 3.20
N GLY A 247 -10.33 18.60 3.42
CA GLY A 247 -9.22 19.52 3.59
C GLY A 247 -7.86 18.83 3.44
N ILE A 248 -6.83 19.65 3.31
CA ILE A 248 -5.44 19.22 3.25
C ILE A 248 -4.88 19.15 4.66
N THR A 249 -4.37 17.99 5.07
CA THR A 249 -3.67 17.81 6.33
C THR A 249 -2.16 17.69 6.09
N PRO A 250 -1.32 17.80 7.14
CA PRO A 250 0.12 17.60 6.99
C PRO A 250 0.52 16.22 6.48
N THR A 251 -0.35 15.21 6.64
CA THR A 251 -0.12 13.81 6.24
C THR A 251 1.16 13.25 6.88
N THR A 252 1.31 13.49 8.18
CA THR A 252 2.45 13.08 8.99
C THR A 252 2.18 11.79 9.75
N ALA A 253 3.23 11.17 10.29
CA ALA A 253 3.09 10.05 11.22
C ALA A 253 4.11 10.14 12.36
N THR A 254 3.75 9.62 13.54
CA THR A 254 4.60 9.59 14.73
C THR A 254 4.52 8.22 15.39
N ILE A 255 5.68 7.69 15.81
CA ILE A 255 5.81 6.53 16.69
C ILE A 255 6.44 7.03 17.99
N ALA A 256 5.71 6.95 19.09
CA ALA A 256 6.20 7.40 20.39
C ALA A 256 6.43 6.20 21.33
N GLY A 257 7.66 6.07 21.77
CA GLY A 257 8.07 5.05 22.73
C GLY A 257 8.66 5.66 24.01
N THR A 258 8.98 4.82 24.96
CA THR A 258 9.49 5.26 26.29
C THR A 258 10.89 5.87 26.27
N ARG A 259 11.66 5.66 25.17
CA ARG A 259 13.04 6.14 25.05
C ARG A 259 13.30 7.09 23.90
N ALA A 260 12.48 7.03 22.88
CA ALA A 260 12.60 7.94 21.74
C ALA A 260 11.25 8.09 21.02
N THR A 261 11.14 9.18 20.29
CA THR A 261 10.02 9.45 19.36
C THR A 261 10.57 9.55 17.95
N LEU A 262 9.88 8.93 17.01
CA LEU A 262 10.15 9.01 15.58
C LEU A 262 9.00 9.73 14.90
N THR A 263 9.28 10.84 14.20
CA THR A 263 8.30 11.63 13.48
C THR A 263 8.63 11.66 11.99
N LEU A 264 7.69 11.20 11.15
CA LEU A 264 7.83 11.20 9.69
C LEU A 264 7.22 12.47 9.11
N ASP A 265 7.96 13.11 8.21
CA ASP A 265 7.48 14.26 7.44
C ASP A 265 6.35 13.84 6.48
N GLY A 266 5.45 14.77 6.20
CA GLY A 266 4.40 14.55 5.20
C GLY A 266 4.84 14.73 3.75
N PRO A 267 4.26 13.94 2.85
CA PRO A 267 3.42 12.77 3.05
C PRO A 267 4.23 11.56 3.56
N PHE A 268 3.91 11.08 4.76
CA PHE A 268 4.73 10.07 5.45
C PHE A 268 4.88 8.75 4.66
N TYR A 269 3.89 8.41 3.86
CA TYR A 269 3.85 7.17 3.07
C TYR A 269 4.67 7.23 1.76
N GLN A 270 5.20 8.39 1.41
CA GLN A 270 6.06 8.62 0.24
C GLN A 270 7.52 8.77 0.66
N PRO A 271 8.49 8.73 -0.29
CA PRO A 271 9.87 9.13 0.00
C PRO A 271 9.96 10.51 0.64
N GLY A 272 10.81 10.66 1.64
CA GLY A 272 10.96 11.91 2.40
C GLY A 272 11.71 11.71 3.71
N GLY A 273 11.62 12.67 4.62
CA GLY A 273 12.37 12.69 5.86
C GLY A 273 11.65 12.04 7.05
N PHE A 274 12.44 11.75 8.08
CA PHE A 274 11.97 11.56 9.45
C PHE A 274 13.03 12.06 10.46
N ALA A 275 12.58 12.40 11.66
CA ALA A 275 13.44 12.69 12.80
C ALA A 275 13.24 11.63 13.88
N LEU A 276 14.35 11.15 14.46
CA LEU A 276 14.38 10.33 15.66
C LEU A 276 14.94 11.17 16.79
N ARG A 277 14.15 11.41 17.84
CA ARG A 277 14.54 12.22 18.99
C ARG A 277 14.50 11.38 20.27
N SER A 278 15.56 11.48 21.10
CA SER A 278 15.60 10.83 22.41
C SER A 278 14.57 11.43 23.37
N ALA A 279 14.12 10.66 24.35
CA ALA A 279 13.10 11.11 25.32
C ALA A 279 13.56 12.24 26.23
N ASP A 280 14.86 12.37 26.52
CA ASP A 280 15.46 13.50 27.25
C ASP A 280 15.59 14.75 26.38
N GLY A 281 15.47 14.62 25.06
CA GLY A 281 15.60 15.70 24.10
C GLY A 281 17.05 16.08 23.75
N ASP A 282 18.03 15.39 24.29
CA ASP A 282 19.46 15.73 24.14
C ASP A 282 20.04 15.27 22.79
N HIS A 283 19.38 14.28 22.15
CA HIS A 283 19.85 13.68 20.91
C HIS A 283 18.77 13.68 19.84
N GLU A 284 19.16 14.05 18.61
CA GLU A 284 18.29 13.95 17.43
C GLU A 284 19.11 13.45 16.24
N LEU A 285 18.52 12.51 15.48
CA LEU A 285 19.03 12.04 14.21
C LEU A 285 17.96 12.23 13.14
N THR A 286 18.36 12.68 11.96
CA THR A 286 17.45 12.91 10.85
C THR A 286 17.81 12.06 9.65
N TRP A 287 16.79 11.48 9.04
CA TRP A 287 16.85 10.84 7.72
C TRP A 287 16.35 11.81 6.67
N THR A 288 17.05 11.88 5.54
CA THR A 288 16.62 12.66 4.39
C THR A 288 16.82 11.85 3.12
N GLU A 289 15.84 11.87 2.24
CA GLU A 289 15.93 11.29 0.91
C GLU A 289 15.19 12.18 -0.10
N GLU A 290 15.47 12.00 -1.38
CA GLU A 290 14.83 12.77 -2.44
C GLU A 290 13.32 12.49 -2.49
N ARG A 291 12.51 13.54 -2.58
CA ARG A 291 11.04 13.47 -2.64
C ARG A 291 10.56 13.18 -4.08
N VAL A 292 10.78 11.97 -4.55
CA VAL A 292 10.43 11.55 -5.91
C VAL A 292 8.99 11.06 -6.07
N ALA A 293 8.20 11.12 -5.00
CA ALA A 293 6.80 10.67 -4.98
C ALA A 293 6.64 9.28 -5.63
N HIS A 294 5.65 9.13 -6.53
CA HIS A 294 5.34 7.85 -7.19
C HIS A 294 6.43 7.35 -8.18
N ASP A 295 7.53 8.06 -8.37
CA ASP A 295 8.68 7.51 -9.10
C ASP A 295 9.40 6.41 -8.28
N ALA A 296 9.06 6.27 -6.98
CA ALA A 296 9.56 5.23 -6.09
C ALA A 296 8.75 3.90 -6.11
N LEU A 297 7.72 3.77 -6.94
CA LEU A 297 6.95 2.51 -7.09
C LEU A 297 7.81 1.32 -7.55
N HIS A 298 8.97 1.58 -8.12
CA HIS A 298 9.92 0.53 -8.54
C HIS A 298 10.45 -0.32 -7.39
N PHE A 299 10.48 0.18 -6.15
CA PHE A 299 10.95 -0.60 -5.00
C PHE A 299 10.07 -1.82 -4.74
N GLU A 300 8.75 -1.68 -4.80
CA GLU A 300 7.85 -2.83 -4.62
C GLU A 300 7.94 -3.81 -5.80
N ALA A 301 8.09 -3.33 -7.05
CA ALA A 301 8.27 -4.18 -8.21
C ALA A 301 9.58 -4.98 -8.14
N ALA A 302 10.67 -4.36 -7.66
CA ALA A 302 11.94 -5.03 -7.42
C ALA A 302 11.82 -6.10 -6.31
N ALA A 303 11.10 -5.79 -5.23
CA ALA A 303 10.83 -6.74 -4.15
C ALA A 303 10.00 -7.94 -4.64
N VAL A 304 8.96 -7.72 -5.47
CA VAL A 304 8.19 -8.79 -6.12
C VAL A 304 9.12 -9.71 -6.91
N ALA A 305 9.97 -9.13 -7.78
CA ALA A 305 10.87 -9.90 -8.63
C ALA A 305 11.89 -10.71 -7.82
N THR A 306 12.41 -10.15 -6.75
CA THR A 306 13.34 -10.83 -5.84
C THR A 306 12.65 -11.99 -5.11
N CYS A 307 11.49 -11.77 -4.53
CA CYS A 307 10.74 -12.82 -3.83
C CYS A 307 10.38 -13.99 -4.75
N ILE A 308 9.94 -13.71 -5.98
CA ILE A 308 9.63 -14.74 -6.98
C ILE A 308 10.87 -15.55 -7.33
N ALA A 309 12.00 -14.90 -7.57
CA ALA A 309 13.26 -15.59 -7.88
C ALA A 309 13.79 -16.45 -6.72
N GLU A 310 13.48 -16.08 -5.48
CA GLU A 310 13.77 -16.85 -4.28
C GLU A 310 12.75 -17.99 -4.01
N GLY A 311 11.74 -18.16 -4.88
CA GLY A 311 10.69 -19.17 -4.72
C GLY A 311 9.70 -18.87 -3.59
N ARG A 312 9.61 -17.62 -3.13
CA ARG A 312 8.65 -17.19 -2.11
C ARG A 312 7.27 -17.01 -2.74
N LEU A 313 6.22 -17.25 -1.97
CA LEU A 313 4.83 -17.02 -2.39
C LEU A 313 4.25 -15.70 -1.90
N GLU A 314 4.94 -15.03 -0.97
CA GLU A 314 4.58 -13.71 -0.43
C GLU A 314 5.83 -12.93 0.02
N SER A 315 5.69 -11.65 0.25
CA SER A 315 6.78 -10.81 0.76
C SER A 315 6.82 -10.82 2.30
N PRO A 316 8.00 -11.01 2.93
CA PRO A 316 8.13 -10.90 4.38
C PRO A 316 7.91 -9.46 4.87
N LEU A 317 7.97 -8.45 4.00
CA LEU A 317 7.75 -7.04 4.35
C LEU A 317 6.26 -6.69 4.45
N ARG A 318 5.41 -7.42 3.74
CA ARG A 318 3.94 -7.30 3.75
C ARG A 318 3.34 -8.67 3.45
N PRO A 319 3.30 -9.59 4.44
CA PRO A 319 2.57 -10.86 4.29
C PRO A 319 1.09 -10.62 3.99
N LEU A 320 0.44 -11.51 3.26
CA LEU A 320 -0.99 -11.37 2.94
C LEU A 320 -1.86 -11.38 4.20
N ALA A 321 -1.42 -12.06 5.26
CA ALA A 321 -2.09 -12.02 6.56
C ALA A 321 -2.19 -10.60 7.12
N ASP A 322 -1.16 -9.76 6.96
CA ASP A 322 -1.18 -8.37 7.39
C ASP A 322 -2.13 -7.51 6.54
N SER A 323 -2.23 -7.80 5.24
CA SER A 323 -3.21 -7.15 4.35
C SER A 323 -4.64 -7.51 4.76
N VAL A 324 -4.91 -8.78 5.07
CA VAL A 324 -6.21 -9.24 5.60
C VAL A 324 -6.53 -8.57 6.93
N ALA A 325 -5.56 -8.48 7.86
CA ALA A 325 -5.74 -7.81 9.15
C ALA A 325 -6.04 -6.31 8.98
N THR A 326 -5.32 -5.63 8.09
CA THR A 326 -5.59 -4.22 7.76
C THR A 326 -7.00 -4.03 7.21
N MET A 327 -7.45 -4.92 6.31
CA MET A 327 -8.83 -4.88 5.80
C MET A 327 -9.87 -5.16 6.88
N ALA A 328 -9.59 -6.04 7.85
CA ALA A 328 -10.48 -6.29 8.98
C ALA A 328 -10.67 -5.05 9.86
N VAL A 329 -9.61 -4.27 10.07
CA VAL A 329 -9.71 -2.96 10.76
C VAL A 329 -10.57 -1.98 9.96
N MET A 330 -10.40 -1.92 8.63
CA MET A 330 -11.26 -1.09 7.77
C MET A 330 -12.71 -1.52 7.80
N ASP A 331 -12.99 -2.82 7.81
CA ASP A 331 -14.36 -3.37 7.92
C ASP A 331 -15.00 -2.96 9.26
N GLU A 332 -14.25 -3.02 10.37
CA GLU A 332 -14.74 -2.60 11.68
C GLU A 332 -14.98 -1.07 11.74
N ILE A 333 -14.06 -0.25 11.20
CA ILE A 333 -14.26 1.20 11.09
C ILE A 333 -15.54 1.49 10.27
N ARG A 334 -15.70 0.81 9.14
CA ARG A 334 -16.87 0.94 8.27
C ARG A 334 -18.16 0.62 8.99
N ARG A 335 -18.19 -0.49 9.73
CA ARG A 335 -19.35 -0.91 10.53
C ARG A 335 -19.71 0.13 11.59
N ARG A 336 -18.74 0.73 12.26
CA ARG A 336 -18.95 1.73 13.31
C ARG A 336 -19.41 3.08 12.76
N THR A 337 -18.97 3.43 11.56
CA THR A 337 -19.27 4.72 10.93
C THR A 337 -20.44 4.65 9.93
N GLY A 338 -21.02 3.47 9.70
CA GLY A 338 -22.13 3.29 8.75
C GLY A 338 -21.74 3.50 7.28
N ILE A 339 -20.44 3.34 6.92
CA ILE A 339 -19.98 3.48 5.55
C ILE A 339 -20.43 2.24 4.76
N VAL A 340 -21.19 2.47 3.68
CA VAL A 340 -21.63 1.43 2.73
C VAL A 340 -20.79 1.49 1.47
N LEU A 341 -20.31 0.33 1.03
CA LEU A 341 -19.55 0.18 -0.22
C LEU A 341 -20.42 -0.51 -1.30
N PRO A 342 -20.14 -0.28 -2.60
CA PRO A 342 -20.87 -0.94 -3.66
C PRO A 342 -20.68 -2.47 -3.59
N GLY A 343 -21.78 -3.22 -3.69
CA GLY A 343 -21.78 -4.69 -3.62
C GLY A 343 -21.64 -5.27 -2.20
N GLY A 344 -21.71 -4.44 -1.16
CA GLY A 344 -21.81 -4.89 0.22
C GLY A 344 -23.28 -4.97 0.68
N GLU A 345 -23.67 -6.11 1.26
CA GLU A 345 -24.84 -6.20 2.12
C GLU A 345 -24.54 -5.53 3.47
#